data_b337db702982c19671dea45f74194fb1
#
_entry.id   b337db702982c19671dea45f74194fb1
#
_cell.length_a   1.000
_cell.length_b   1.000
_cell.length_c   1.000
_cell.angle_alpha   90.00
_cell.angle_beta   90.00
_cell.angle_gamma   90.00
#
_symmetry.space_group_name_H-M   'P 1'
#
loop_
_entity.id
_entity.type
_entity.pdbx_description
1 polymer ?
#
loop_
_entity_poly.entity_id
_entity_poly.type
_entity_poly.pdbx_seq_one_letter_code
_entity_poly.pdbx_strand_id
1 'polypeptide(L)'
;MGKPKTYAPANYGSVSEALLGLYTGKVKDVERDMLFDRFTTSLLSDAELLAKPMVLLLGQYSSGKTSFIRYLAGKDFPAMHVGPEPTTDGFAALMDGTSGTAIPGNAATSSKSRPFRALSKFGSAFLNKFCISELQCELTDQLTLIDTPGILAGSKQTMGRQYDFSAIVKWFAERSDMILLLFDAHKIDVSDELKEIIETLHAHDEKMRLVLNKADCLSTEEIMHVYGGTMWFLGKVFTTPEVKRSYMSSFWDKPLKNPELERFMTEERQ
;
A
#
# COMPACT_ATOMS: atom_id res chain seq x y z
N MET A 1 -44.87 -18.90 -9.06
CA MET A 1 -43.77 -19.05 -8.07
C MET A 1 -42.85 -20.14 -8.57
N GLY A 2 -41.69 -19.77 -9.11
CA GLY A 2 -40.65 -20.72 -9.53
C GLY A 2 -40.00 -21.37 -8.32
N LYS A 3 -39.80 -22.68 -8.35
CA LYS A 3 -39.09 -23.42 -7.31
C LYS A 3 -37.67 -22.81 -7.16
N PRO A 4 -37.16 -22.62 -5.92
CA PRO A 4 -35.79 -22.16 -5.74
C PRO A 4 -34.84 -23.16 -6.43
N LYS A 5 -34.01 -22.66 -7.33
CA LYS A 5 -32.97 -23.49 -7.97
C LYS A 5 -31.98 -23.89 -6.86
N THR A 6 -32.03 -25.15 -6.46
CA THR A 6 -30.99 -25.75 -5.59
C THR A 6 -29.73 -25.86 -6.41
N TYR A 7 -28.76 -25.02 -6.07
CA TYR A 7 -27.42 -25.10 -6.64
C TYR A 7 -26.67 -26.18 -5.89
N ALA A 8 -26.36 -27.29 -6.58
CA ALA A 8 -25.37 -28.22 -6.06
C ALA A 8 -24.01 -27.45 -5.93
N PRO A 9 -23.29 -27.60 -4.80
CA PRO A 9 -21.96 -27.02 -4.69
C PRO A 9 -21.09 -27.61 -5.80
N ALA A 10 -20.61 -26.77 -6.71
CA ALA A 10 -19.56 -27.18 -7.63
C ALA A 10 -18.32 -27.50 -6.79
N ASN A 11 -17.66 -28.62 -7.05
CA ASN A 11 -16.40 -28.96 -6.41
C ASN A 11 -15.32 -28.04 -6.95
N TYR A 12 -15.03 -26.96 -6.23
CA TYR A 12 -13.92 -26.07 -6.49
C TYR A 12 -12.70 -26.52 -5.68
N GLY A 13 -11.50 -26.46 -6.27
CA GLY A 13 -10.25 -26.81 -5.59
C GLY A 13 -9.83 -25.80 -4.53
N SER A 14 -10.24 -24.52 -4.69
CA SER A 14 -9.95 -23.44 -3.77
C SER A 14 -11.10 -22.44 -3.67
N VAL A 15 -11.07 -21.61 -2.62
CA VAL A 15 -12.04 -20.50 -2.43
C VAL A 15 -11.94 -19.48 -3.56
N SER A 16 -10.73 -19.18 -4.02
CA SER A 16 -10.48 -18.24 -5.11
C SER A 16 -11.07 -18.74 -6.44
N GLU A 17 -10.93 -20.03 -6.76
CA GLU A 17 -11.56 -20.65 -7.93
C GLU A 17 -13.09 -20.62 -7.84
N ALA A 18 -13.63 -20.87 -6.66
CA ALA A 18 -15.07 -20.79 -6.43
C ALA A 18 -15.59 -19.37 -6.67
N LEU A 19 -14.89 -18.37 -6.15
CA LEU A 19 -15.23 -16.96 -6.31
C LEU A 19 -15.18 -16.55 -7.78
N LEU A 20 -14.10 -16.92 -8.48
CA LEU A 20 -13.95 -16.66 -9.92
C LEU A 20 -15.08 -17.29 -10.73
N GLY A 21 -15.40 -18.56 -10.45
CA GLY A 21 -16.48 -19.28 -11.13
C GLY A 21 -17.87 -18.66 -10.88
N LEU A 22 -18.13 -18.22 -9.66
CA LEU A 22 -19.39 -17.54 -9.31
C LEU A 22 -19.49 -16.16 -9.97
N TYR A 23 -18.42 -15.38 -9.91
CA TYR A 23 -18.41 -14.05 -10.52
C TYR A 23 -18.57 -14.12 -12.03
N THR A 24 -17.74 -14.89 -12.72
CA THR A 24 -17.77 -14.99 -14.18
C THR A 24 -19.05 -15.65 -14.72
N GLY A 25 -19.60 -16.62 -13.99
CA GLY A 25 -20.78 -17.37 -14.44
C GLY A 25 -22.13 -16.77 -14.06
N LYS A 26 -22.19 -15.83 -13.10
CA LYS A 26 -23.47 -15.33 -12.58
C LYS A 26 -23.53 -13.81 -12.36
N VAL A 27 -22.43 -13.16 -12.02
CA VAL A 27 -22.43 -11.75 -11.63
C VAL A 27 -22.01 -10.87 -12.80
N LYS A 28 -20.93 -11.20 -13.47
CA LYS A 28 -20.29 -10.37 -14.51
C LYS A 28 -21.21 -9.99 -15.66
N ASP A 29 -22.07 -10.93 -16.09
CA ASP A 29 -23.03 -10.66 -17.19
C ASP A 29 -24.13 -9.70 -16.72
N VAL A 30 -24.61 -9.84 -15.49
CA VAL A 30 -25.61 -8.94 -14.89
C VAL A 30 -25.04 -7.52 -14.75
N GLU A 31 -23.81 -7.40 -14.25
CA GLU A 31 -23.13 -6.10 -14.15
C GLU A 31 -22.95 -5.44 -15.52
N ARG A 32 -22.62 -6.22 -16.54
CA ARG A 32 -22.49 -5.72 -17.92
C ARG A 32 -23.83 -5.26 -18.47
N ASP A 33 -24.89 -6.05 -18.30
CA ASP A 33 -26.24 -5.74 -18.80
C ASP A 33 -26.81 -4.50 -18.10
N MET A 34 -26.47 -4.30 -16.81
CA MET A 34 -26.85 -3.14 -16.03
C MET A 34 -25.94 -1.92 -16.24
N LEU A 35 -24.90 -2.03 -17.08
CA LEU A 35 -23.92 -0.98 -17.35
C LEU A 35 -23.24 -0.46 -16.07
N PHE A 36 -22.96 -1.36 -15.13
CA PHE A 36 -22.44 -1.06 -13.80
C PHE A 36 -21.10 -0.30 -13.83
N ASP A 37 -20.29 -0.57 -14.84
CA ASP A 37 -19.03 0.12 -15.12
C ASP A 37 -19.18 1.62 -15.42
N ARG A 38 -20.39 2.06 -15.78
CA ARG A 38 -20.68 3.49 -16.01
C ARG A 38 -21.02 4.26 -14.73
N PHE A 39 -21.42 3.56 -13.68
CA PHE A 39 -21.90 4.18 -12.42
C PHE A 39 -20.94 4.08 -11.27
N THR A 40 -20.11 3.02 -11.24
CA THR A 40 -19.26 2.74 -10.09
C THR A 40 -17.79 2.54 -10.48
N THR A 41 -17.41 1.30 -10.69
CA THR A 41 -16.02 0.91 -11.03
C THR A 41 -16.04 0.01 -12.27
N SER A 42 -14.93 -0.07 -12.98
CA SER A 42 -14.76 -1.05 -14.06
C SER A 42 -15.03 -2.47 -13.56
N LEU A 43 -15.62 -3.32 -14.43
CA LEU A 43 -15.80 -4.74 -14.14
C LEU A 43 -14.50 -5.39 -13.68
N LEU A 44 -14.58 -6.21 -12.65
CA LEU A 44 -13.42 -6.91 -12.13
C LEU A 44 -12.85 -7.86 -13.19
N SER A 45 -11.53 -7.84 -13.32
CA SER A 45 -10.81 -8.83 -14.12
C SER A 45 -10.52 -10.08 -13.30
N ASP A 46 -10.30 -11.21 -13.99
CA ASP A 46 -9.93 -12.46 -13.33
C ASP A 46 -8.64 -12.29 -12.49
N ALA A 47 -7.70 -11.47 -12.96
CA ALA A 47 -6.48 -11.16 -12.24
C ALA A 47 -6.71 -10.34 -10.97
N GLU A 48 -7.73 -9.47 -10.92
CA GLU A 48 -8.09 -8.75 -9.71
C GLU A 48 -8.76 -9.67 -8.68
N LEU A 49 -9.58 -10.62 -9.13
CA LEU A 49 -10.23 -11.60 -8.24
C LEU A 49 -9.25 -12.61 -7.64
N LEU A 50 -8.20 -12.95 -8.38
CA LEU A 50 -7.16 -13.90 -7.96
C LEU A 50 -5.94 -13.19 -7.36
N ALA A 51 -5.96 -11.86 -7.24
CA ALA A 51 -4.85 -11.10 -6.69
C ALA A 51 -4.56 -11.50 -5.24
N LYS A 52 -3.27 -11.56 -4.90
CA LYS A 52 -2.82 -11.69 -3.52
C LYS A 52 -3.22 -10.44 -2.71
N PRO A 53 -3.39 -10.54 -1.40
CA PRO A 53 -3.64 -9.38 -0.54
C PRO A 53 -2.62 -8.27 -0.81
N MET A 54 -3.10 -7.02 -0.79
CA MET A 54 -2.30 -5.85 -1.13
C MET A 54 -2.09 -4.96 0.08
N VAL A 55 -0.85 -4.55 0.33
CA VAL A 55 -0.47 -3.61 1.39
C VAL A 55 0.09 -2.34 0.76
N LEU A 56 -0.56 -1.21 1.04
CA LEU A 56 -0.16 0.11 0.56
C LEU A 56 0.69 0.82 1.62
N LEU A 57 1.91 1.24 1.26
CA LEU A 57 2.78 2.03 2.13
C LEU A 57 2.67 3.50 1.77
N LEU A 58 2.30 4.32 2.74
CA LEU A 58 2.21 5.78 2.64
C LEU A 58 3.11 6.44 3.70
N GLY A 59 3.57 7.64 3.42
CA GLY A 59 4.33 8.42 4.38
C GLY A 59 5.19 9.47 3.70
N GLN A 60 5.68 10.39 4.53
CA GLN A 60 6.52 11.47 4.06
C GLN A 60 7.82 10.96 3.42
N TYR A 61 8.47 11.86 2.71
CA TYR A 61 9.81 11.64 2.21
C TYR A 61 10.76 11.23 3.34
N SER A 62 11.61 10.24 3.06
CA SER A 62 12.57 9.70 4.05
C SER A 62 11.97 9.03 5.30
N SER A 63 10.66 8.71 5.33
CA SER A 63 10.08 7.94 6.43
C SER A 63 10.54 6.47 6.47
N GLY A 64 11.21 6.00 5.42
CA GLY A 64 11.80 4.66 5.36
C GLY A 64 10.89 3.59 4.75
N LYS A 65 9.93 3.94 3.90
CA LYS A 65 9.01 2.98 3.22
C LYS A 65 9.76 1.89 2.45
N THR A 66 10.62 2.28 1.55
CA THR A 66 11.42 1.32 0.74
C THR A 66 12.37 0.49 1.62
N SER A 67 12.95 1.09 2.67
CA SER A 67 13.78 0.36 3.63
C SER A 67 12.98 -0.65 4.45
N PHE A 68 11.73 -0.32 4.78
CA PHE A 68 10.81 -1.23 5.45
C PHE A 68 10.48 -2.44 4.57
N ILE A 69 10.16 -2.21 3.29
CA ILE A 69 9.94 -3.30 2.33
C ILE A 69 11.17 -4.20 2.22
N ARG A 70 12.35 -3.59 2.07
CA ARG A 70 13.62 -4.31 2.01
C ARG A 70 13.86 -5.16 3.26
N TYR A 71 13.59 -4.61 4.44
CA TYR A 71 13.72 -5.33 5.71
C TYR A 71 12.82 -6.58 5.74
N LEU A 72 11.55 -6.44 5.33
CA LEU A 72 10.60 -7.54 5.29
C LEU A 72 10.96 -8.59 4.22
N ALA A 73 11.39 -8.14 3.05
CA ALA A 73 11.77 -9.03 1.95
C ALA A 73 13.11 -9.75 2.18
N GLY A 74 13.94 -9.25 3.13
CA GLY A 74 15.26 -9.78 3.44
C GLY A 74 16.31 -9.61 2.34
N LYS A 75 15.99 -8.91 1.24
CA LYS A 75 16.87 -8.68 0.09
C LYS A 75 16.46 -7.46 -0.72
N ASP A 76 17.37 -7.00 -1.57
CA ASP A 76 17.12 -5.93 -2.52
C ASP A 76 16.16 -6.40 -3.63
N PHE A 77 15.37 -5.48 -4.17
CA PHE A 77 14.43 -5.76 -5.24
C PHE A 77 14.65 -4.82 -6.44
N PRO A 78 14.30 -5.25 -7.67
CA PRO A 78 14.40 -4.40 -8.84
C PRO A 78 13.63 -3.08 -8.66
N ALA A 79 14.11 -1.99 -9.25
CA ALA A 79 13.55 -0.65 -9.12
C ALA A 79 13.58 -0.07 -7.68
N MET A 80 14.27 -0.72 -6.76
CA MET A 80 14.55 -0.15 -5.45
C MET A 80 15.60 0.97 -5.58
N HIS A 81 15.25 2.13 -5.08
CA HIS A 81 16.18 3.24 -4.95
C HIS A 81 16.25 3.66 -3.48
N VAL A 82 17.34 3.35 -2.80
CA VAL A 82 17.62 3.80 -1.42
C VAL A 82 18.84 4.70 -1.42
N GLY A 83 18.65 5.95 -1.01
CA GLY A 83 19.74 6.93 -0.97
C GLY A 83 19.33 8.19 -0.21
N PRO A 84 20.28 9.12 0.03
CA PRO A 84 20.00 10.37 0.72
C PRO A 84 19.25 11.40 -0.12
N GLU A 85 19.21 11.22 -1.44
CA GLU A 85 18.44 12.06 -2.37
C GLU A 85 17.01 11.52 -2.56
N PRO A 86 16.06 12.30 -3.12
CA PRO A 86 14.72 11.83 -3.44
C PRO A 86 14.77 10.65 -4.39
N THR A 87 14.74 9.44 -3.85
CA THR A 87 15.09 8.22 -4.55
C THR A 87 13.88 7.50 -5.14
N THR A 88 12.73 7.57 -4.46
CA THR A 88 11.49 6.96 -4.97
C THR A 88 10.62 8.05 -5.58
N ASP A 89 10.76 8.26 -6.87
CA ASP A 89 10.02 9.25 -7.67
C ASP A 89 8.77 8.65 -8.35
N GLY A 90 8.55 7.36 -8.15
CA GLY A 90 7.45 6.60 -8.73
C GLY A 90 6.80 5.62 -7.76
N PHE A 91 5.73 4.99 -8.23
CA PHE A 91 5.08 3.88 -7.54
C PHE A 91 5.71 2.56 -7.96
N ALA A 92 5.96 1.68 -7.02
CA ALA A 92 6.44 0.33 -7.28
C ALA A 92 5.53 -0.72 -6.62
N ALA A 93 5.04 -1.67 -7.42
CA ALA A 93 4.32 -2.82 -6.91
C ALA A 93 5.29 -4.00 -6.80
N LEU A 94 5.65 -4.42 -5.58
CA LEU A 94 6.46 -5.59 -5.34
C LEU A 94 5.56 -6.82 -5.30
N MET A 95 5.78 -7.74 -6.23
CA MET A 95 4.98 -8.94 -6.43
C MET A 95 5.86 -10.18 -6.58
N ASP A 96 5.25 -11.34 -6.39
CA ASP A 96 5.87 -12.60 -6.73
C ASP A 96 6.19 -12.69 -8.23
N GLY A 97 7.37 -13.20 -8.53
CA GLY A 97 7.82 -13.44 -9.89
C GLY A 97 9.28 -13.90 -9.94
N THR A 98 9.55 -14.73 -10.93
CA THR A 98 10.86 -15.40 -11.08
C THR A 98 11.89 -14.58 -11.85
N SER A 99 11.45 -13.54 -12.54
CA SER A 99 12.32 -12.79 -13.47
C SER A 99 13.33 -11.88 -12.75
N GLY A 100 13.06 -11.49 -11.51
CA GLY A 100 13.91 -10.51 -10.80
C GLY A 100 14.07 -9.20 -11.57
N THR A 101 13.05 -8.78 -12.33
CA THR A 101 13.08 -7.63 -13.23
C THR A 101 12.04 -6.58 -12.84
N ALA A 102 12.29 -5.34 -13.25
CA ALA A 102 11.31 -4.28 -13.17
C ALA A 102 10.51 -4.19 -14.49
N ILE A 103 9.19 -4.22 -14.39
CA ILE A 103 8.28 -4.14 -15.52
C ILE A 103 7.65 -2.76 -15.56
N PRO A 104 7.85 -1.98 -16.62
CA PRO A 104 7.28 -0.64 -16.74
C PRO A 104 5.75 -0.63 -16.70
N GLY A 105 5.15 0.45 -16.21
CA GLY A 105 3.70 0.58 -16.03
C GLY A 105 2.88 0.36 -17.29
N ASN A 106 3.37 0.78 -18.45
CA ASN A 106 2.71 0.53 -19.73
C ASN A 106 2.58 -0.99 -20.03
N ALA A 107 3.63 -1.77 -19.76
CA ALA A 107 3.60 -3.22 -19.91
C ALA A 107 2.76 -3.89 -18.82
N ALA A 108 2.83 -3.37 -17.58
CA ALA A 108 2.06 -3.84 -16.45
C ALA A 108 0.54 -3.74 -16.67
N THR A 109 0.08 -2.62 -17.22
CA THR A 109 -1.35 -2.38 -17.49
C THR A 109 -1.87 -3.10 -18.74
N SER A 110 -1.00 -3.47 -19.66
CA SER A 110 -1.36 -4.25 -20.87
C SER A 110 -1.54 -5.74 -20.56
N SER A 111 -0.96 -6.25 -19.48
CA SER A 111 -1.04 -7.66 -19.09
C SER A 111 -2.43 -8.01 -18.54
N LYS A 112 -3.01 -9.11 -19.04
CA LYS A 112 -4.27 -9.65 -18.53
C LYS A 112 -4.10 -10.45 -17.24
N SER A 113 -2.88 -10.88 -16.93
CA SER A 113 -2.58 -11.69 -15.74
C SER A 113 -2.29 -10.87 -14.49
N ARG A 114 -2.30 -9.54 -14.59
CA ARG A 114 -1.96 -8.64 -13.48
C ARG A 114 -3.11 -7.72 -13.10
N PRO A 115 -3.29 -7.38 -11.79
CA PRO A 115 -4.45 -6.64 -11.30
C PRO A 115 -4.34 -5.12 -11.50
N PHE A 116 -3.49 -4.64 -12.43
CA PHE A 116 -3.19 -3.22 -12.60
C PHE A 116 -3.74 -2.62 -13.91
N ARG A 117 -4.55 -3.35 -14.65
CA ARG A 117 -5.08 -2.88 -15.95
C ARG A 117 -5.85 -1.56 -15.84
N ALA A 118 -6.63 -1.41 -14.78
CA ALA A 118 -7.43 -0.22 -14.56
C ALA A 118 -6.60 1.06 -14.30
N LEU A 119 -5.29 0.94 -14.01
CA LEU A 119 -4.37 2.07 -13.86
C LEU A 119 -4.12 2.83 -15.18
N SER A 120 -4.45 2.22 -16.33
CA SER A 120 -4.34 2.89 -17.64
C SER A 120 -5.16 4.19 -17.72
N LYS A 121 -6.23 4.32 -16.94
CA LYS A 121 -7.05 5.54 -16.85
C LYS A 121 -6.30 6.78 -16.36
N PHE A 122 -5.19 6.61 -15.63
CA PHE A 122 -4.40 7.72 -15.09
C PHE A 122 -3.38 8.30 -16.10
N GLY A 123 -3.33 7.74 -17.31
CA GLY A 123 -2.54 8.27 -18.41
C GLY A 123 -1.05 7.95 -18.35
N SER A 124 -0.35 8.30 -19.44
CA SER A 124 1.07 7.97 -19.65
C SER A 124 2.02 8.63 -18.64
N ALA A 125 1.69 9.82 -18.17
CA ALA A 125 2.50 10.53 -17.18
C ALA A 125 2.65 9.72 -15.88
N PHE A 126 1.56 9.11 -15.41
CA PHE A 126 1.61 8.20 -14.28
C PHE A 126 2.28 6.87 -14.64
N LEU A 127 1.92 6.26 -15.77
CA LEU A 127 2.44 4.94 -16.15
C LEU A 127 3.97 4.93 -16.32
N ASN A 128 4.55 6.06 -16.69
CA ASN A 128 6.02 6.22 -16.73
C ASN A 128 6.66 6.27 -15.33
N LYS A 129 5.87 6.54 -14.30
CA LYS A 129 6.28 6.57 -12.89
C LYS A 129 5.75 5.38 -12.09
N PHE A 130 5.19 4.39 -12.75
CA PHE A 130 4.75 3.14 -12.15
C PHE A 130 5.56 1.98 -12.71
N CYS A 131 5.94 1.04 -11.85
CA CYS A 131 6.54 -0.21 -12.25
C CYS A 131 6.08 -1.37 -11.36
N ILE A 132 6.16 -2.58 -11.89
CA ILE A 132 6.09 -3.80 -11.10
C ILE A 132 7.50 -4.31 -10.89
N SER A 133 7.85 -4.60 -9.67
CA SER A 133 9.10 -5.23 -9.27
C SER A 133 8.83 -6.68 -8.92
N GLU A 134 9.34 -7.62 -9.72
CA GLU A 134 9.19 -9.05 -9.45
C GLU A 134 10.31 -9.54 -8.56
N LEU A 135 9.94 -10.18 -7.47
CA LEU A 135 10.85 -10.74 -6.49
C LEU A 135 10.28 -12.05 -5.95
N GLN A 136 11.06 -13.11 -5.97
CA GLN A 136 10.67 -14.37 -5.35
C GLN A 136 11.18 -14.42 -3.91
N CYS A 137 10.27 -14.32 -2.94
CA CYS A 137 10.54 -14.48 -1.51
C CYS A 137 9.25 -14.86 -0.78
N GLU A 138 9.38 -15.36 0.44
CA GLU A 138 8.26 -15.80 1.26
C GLU A 138 7.19 -14.72 1.43
N LEU A 139 7.61 -13.45 1.53
CA LEU A 139 6.69 -12.32 1.65
C LEU A 139 5.84 -12.14 0.37
N THR A 140 6.46 -12.14 -0.80
CA THR A 140 5.77 -11.95 -2.08
C THR A 140 4.95 -13.16 -2.50
N ASP A 141 5.26 -14.35 -1.94
CA ASP A 141 4.42 -15.54 -2.10
C ASP A 141 3.05 -15.36 -1.46
N GLN A 142 2.92 -14.50 -0.45
CA GLN A 142 1.71 -14.29 0.32
C GLN A 142 0.98 -12.99 -0.03
N LEU A 143 1.69 -11.91 -0.36
CA LEU A 143 1.10 -10.59 -0.54
C LEU A 143 1.83 -9.75 -1.59
N THR A 144 1.19 -8.65 -1.99
CA THR A 144 1.73 -7.60 -2.86
C THR A 144 1.97 -6.33 -2.03
N LEU A 145 3.16 -5.74 -2.13
CA LEU A 145 3.49 -4.47 -1.47
C LEU A 145 3.50 -3.33 -2.49
N ILE A 146 2.86 -2.22 -2.14
CA ILE A 146 2.88 -1.01 -2.97
C ILE A 146 3.72 0.05 -2.27
N ASP A 147 4.91 0.32 -2.83
CA ASP A 147 5.73 1.45 -2.42
C ASP A 147 5.28 2.70 -3.15
N THR A 148 5.12 3.80 -2.40
CA THR A 148 4.67 5.08 -2.96
C THR A 148 5.77 6.13 -2.89
N PRO A 149 5.77 7.11 -3.81
CA PRO A 149 6.65 8.25 -3.69
C PRO A 149 6.50 8.93 -2.33
N GLY A 150 7.60 9.38 -1.77
CA GLY A 150 7.56 10.15 -0.52
C GLY A 150 6.78 11.44 -0.70
N ILE A 151 5.90 11.74 0.26
CA ILE A 151 5.18 13.00 0.32
C ILE A 151 6.15 14.04 0.88
N LEU A 152 6.39 15.14 0.15
CA LEU A 152 7.27 16.22 0.61
C LEU A 152 6.43 17.35 1.23
N ALA A 153 7.03 18.08 2.15
CA ALA A 153 6.47 19.33 2.65
C ALA A 153 6.71 20.47 1.63
N GLY A 154 5.66 21.22 1.29
CA GLY A 154 5.72 22.44 0.52
C GLY A 154 5.29 22.34 -0.95
N SER A 155 4.93 23.49 -1.53
CA SER A 155 4.39 23.66 -2.88
C SER A 155 5.30 23.19 -4.04
N LYS A 156 6.54 22.83 -3.76
CA LYS A 156 7.50 22.39 -4.80
C LYS A 156 7.16 21.05 -5.44
N GLN A 157 6.34 20.22 -4.80
CA GLN A 157 6.01 18.89 -5.33
C GLN A 157 4.78 18.83 -6.21
N THR A 158 3.75 19.58 -5.87
CA THR A 158 2.54 19.70 -6.71
C THR A 158 2.87 20.26 -8.10
N MET A 159 3.89 21.13 -8.17
CA MET A 159 4.34 21.72 -9.46
C MET A 159 5.15 20.75 -10.34
N GLY A 160 5.67 19.64 -9.81
CA GLY A 160 6.50 18.67 -10.55
C GLY A 160 5.79 17.39 -10.98
N ARG A 161 4.66 17.05 -10.35
CA ARG A 161 3.89 15.84 -10.69
C ARG A 161 2.90 16.15 -11.81
N GLN A 162 3.06 15.48 -12.94
CA GLN A 162 2.16 15.60 -14.10
C GLN A 162 0.94 14.66 -14.00
N TYR A 163 0.63 14.15 -12.82
CA TYR A 163 -0.48 13.23 -12.57
C TYR A 163 -1.12 13.49 -11.21
N ASP A 164 -2.38 13.13 -11.06
CA ASP A 164 -3.14 13.27 -9.81
C ASP A 164 -2.73 12.19 -8.81
N PHE A 165 -1.83 12.55 -7.88
CA PHE A 165 -1.32 11.65 -6.85
C PHE A 165 -2.42 11.17 -5.89
N SER A 166 -3.32 12.06 -5.47
CA SER A 166 -4.39 11.74 -4.53
C SER A 166 -5.38 10.72 -5.12
N ALA A 167 -5.78 10.91 -6.39
CA ALA A 167 -6.65 9.97 -7.07
C ALA A 167 -6.02 8.58 -7.25
N ILE A 168 -4.69 8.52 -7.49
CA ILE A 168 -3.96 7.27 -7.60
C ILE A 168 -3.85 6.57 -6.25
N VAL A 169 -3.49 7.29 -5.20
CA VAL A 169 -3.42 6.76 -3.83
C VAL A 169 -4.79 6.23 -3.40
N LYS A 170 -5.87 6.96 -3.68
CA LYS A 170 -7.24 6.52 -3.42
C LYS A 170 -7.56 5.21 -4.15
N TRP A 171 -7.18 5.10 -5.42
CA TRP A 171 -7.39 3.88 -6.21
C TRP A 171 -6.67 2.66 -5.60
N PHE A 172 -5.43 2.84 -5.14
CA PHE A 172 -4.70 1.78 -4.44
C PHE A 172 -5.32 1.46 -3.08
N ALA A 173 -5.73 2.46 -2.31
CA ALA A 173 -6.35 2.27 -1.00
C ALA A 173 -7.69 1.50 -1.06
N GLU A 174 -8.50 1.75 -2.09
CA GLU A 174 -9.74 1.01 -2.34
C GLU A 174 -9.49 -0.49 -2.53
N ARG A 175 -8.34 -0.86 -3.10
CA ARG A 175 -7.96 -2.24 -3.45
C ARG A 175 -7.02 -2.90 -2.46
N SER A 176 -6.45 -2.13 -1.55
CA SER A 176 -5.56 -2.64 -0.52
C SER A 176 -6.33 -3.21 0.65
N ASP A 177 -5.81 -4.28 1.23
CA ASP A 177 -6.34 -4.91 2.45
C ASP A 177 -5.80 -4.23 3.70
N MET A 178 -4.62 -3.60 3.59
CA MET A 178 -3.98 -2.84 4.65
C MET A 178 -3.28 -1.60 4.09
N ILE A 179 -3.30 -0.53 4.87
CA ILE A 179 -2.59 0.72 4.58
C ILE A 179 -1.65 1.00 5.74
N LEU A 180 -0.34 1.06 5.46
CA LEU A 180 0.69 1.38 6.44
C LEU A 180 1.09 2.85 6.29
N LEU A 181 0.82 3.64 7.33
CA LEU A 181 1.27 5.02 7.42
C LEU A 181 2.59 5.07 8.18
N LEU A 182 3.70 5.29 7.47
CA LEU A 182 5.03 5.38 8.04
C LEU A 182 5.40 6.82 8.37
N PHE A 183 5.71 7.06 9.64
CA PHE A 183 6.23 8.32 10.16
C PHE A 183 7.70 8.15 10.56
N ASP A 184 8.48 9.21 10.38
CA ASP A 184 9.86 9.31 10.89
C ASP A 184 9.83 9.84 12.31
N ALA A 185 10.31 9.06 13.28
CA ALA A 185 10.33 9.45 14.68
C ALA A 185 11.13 10.73 14.97
N HIS A 186 12.05 11.12 14.07
CA HIS A 186 12.80 12.37 14.19
C HIS A 186 12.08 13.59 13.59
N LYS A 187 10.95 13.38 12.88
CA LYS A 187 10.22 14.43 12.17
C LYS A 187 8.75 14.37 12.54
N ILE A 188 8.38 15.04 13.61
CA ILE A 188 6.99 15.10 14.09
C ILE A 188 6.12 15.97 13.16
N ASP A 189 6.76 16.84 12.35
CA ASP A 189 6.05 17.75 11.47
C ASP A 189 5.41 16.98 10.29
N VAL A 190 4.09 16.97 10.27
CA VAL A 190 3.31 16.29 9.24
C VAL A 190 2.89 17.32 8.21
N SER A 191 3.25 17.09 6.94
CA SER A 191 2.93 17.99 5.84
C SER A 191 1.42 18.06 5.59
N ASP A 192 0.94 19.23 5.14
CA ASP A 192 -0.46 19.43 4.78
C ASP A 192 -0.91 18.46 3.69
N GLU A 193 -0.03 18.13 2.72
CA GLU A 193 -0.32 17.16 1.67
C GLU A 193 -0.60 15.74 2.25
N LEU A 194 0.20 15.29 3.25
CA LEU A 194 -0.07 14.00 3.89
C LEU A 194 -1.38 14.02 4.66
N LYS A 195 -1.68 15.14 5.31
CA LYS A 195 -2.97 15.33 6.01
C LYS A 195 -4.14 15.22 5.04
N GLU A 196 -4.12 15.95 3.91
CA GLU A 196 -5.15 15.90 2.87
C GLU A 196 -5.34 14.48 2.31
N ILE A 197 -4.24 13.74 2.13
CA ILE A 197 -4.31 12.36 1.68
C ILE A 197 -5.00 11.47 2.72
N ILE A 198 -4.62 11.57 3.99
CA ILE A 198 -5.25 10.80 5.06
C ILE A 198 -6.75 11.15 5.14
N GLU A 199 -7.11 12.43 5.06
CA GLU A 199 -8.51 12.88 5.03
C GLU A 199 -9.28 12.30 3.83
N THR A 200 -8.66 12.22 2.66
CA THR A 200 -9.27 11.60 1.47
C THR A 200 -9.52 10.09 1.66
N LEU A 201 -8.77 9.46 2.55
CA LEU A 201 -8.83 8.02 2.82
C LEU A 201 -9.69 7.64 4.02
N HIS A 202 -10.47 8.53 4.61
CA HIS A 202 -11.33 8.25 5.79
C HIS A 202 -12.23 7.03 5.65
N ALA A 203 -12.73 6.76 4.44
CA ALA A 203 -13.54 5.56 4.19
C ALA A 203 -12.79 4.24 4.41
N HIS A 204 -11.46 4.32 4.58
CA HIS A 204 -10.56 3.17 4.75
C HIS A 204 -9.81 3.17 6.08
N ASP A 205 -10.27 3.95 7.06
CA ASP A 205 -9.65 4.07 8.38
C ASP A 205 -9.40 2.72 9.07
N GLU A 206 -10.31 1.77 8.91
CA GLU A 206 -10.19 0.43 9.49
C GLU A 206 -8.97 -0.35 8.99
N LYS A 207 -8.55 -0.09 7.74
CA LYS A 207 -7.39 -0.72 7.12
C LYS A 207 -6.07 -0.08 7.50
N MET A 208 -6.09 1.12 8.11
CA MET A 208 -4.88 1.89 8.39
C MET A 208 -4.19 1.41 9.65
N ARG A 209 -2.86 1.27 9.57
CA ARG A 209 -1.96 1.00 10.68
C ARG A 209 -0.85 2.03 10.67
N LEU A 210 -0.40 2.40 11.86
CA LEU A 210 0.60 3.45 12.05
C LEU A 210 1.93 2.81 12.41
N VAL A 211 3.00 3.27 11.76
CA VAL A 211 4.36 2.81 12.02
C VAL A 211 5.24 4.03 12.27
N LEU A 212 5.74 4.16 13.48
CA LEU A 212 6.73 5.15 13.87
C LEU A 212 8.11 4.54 13.69
N ASN A 213 8.72 4.80 12.56
CA ASN A 213 10.00 4.24 12.14
C ASN A 213 11.19 5.07 12.63
N LYS A 214 12.38 4.47 12.70
CA LYS A 214 13.64 5.08 13.15
C LYS A 214 13.64 5.47 14.63
N ALA A 215 12.86 4.79 15.44
CA ALA A 215 12.74 5.09 16.86
C ALA A 215 13.98 4.69 17.69
N ASP A 216 14.88 3.87 17.14
CA ASP A 216 16.09 3.38 17.82
C ASP A 216 17.14 4.44 18.13
N CYS A 217 17.03 5.62 17.56
CA CYS A 217 17.94 6.73 17.82
C CYS A 217 17.44 7.67 18.92
N LEU A 218 16.24 7.46 19.44
CA LEU A 218 15.61 8.32 20.45
C LEU A 218 15.76 7.74 21.84
N SER A 219 15.84 8.62 22.83
CA SER A 219 15.71 8.25 24.24
C SER A 219 14.25 7.90 24.58
N THR A 220 14.04 7.26 25.72
CA THR A 220 12.69 6.92 26.21
C THR A 220 11.80 8.17 26.36
N GLU A 221 12.37 9.27 26.84
CA GLU A 221 11.66 10.54 27.02
C GLU A 221 11.25 11.13 25.64
N GLU A 222 12.17 11.17 24.69
CA GLU A 222 11.89 11.66 23.34
C GLU A 222 10.82 10.84 22.64
N ILE A 223 10.84 9.51 22.78
CA ILE A 223 9.81 8.61 22.22
C ILE A 223 8.43 8.95 22.80
N MET A 224 8.33 9.20 24.11
CA MET A 224 7.06 9.57 24.73
C MET A 224 6.51 10.89 24.15
N HIS A 225 7.36 11.89 23.97
CA HIS A 225 6.99 13.16 23.35
C HIS A 225 6.55 12.97 21.89
N VAL A 226 7.31 12.23 21.10
CA VAL A 226 7.02 11.95 19.69
C VAL A 226 5.72 11.18 19.54
N TYR A 227 5.55 10.15 20.37
CA TYR A 227 4.31 9.35 20.38
C TYR A 227 3.09 10.21 20.72
N GLY A 228 3.18 11.01 21.80
CA GLY A 228 2.11 11.91 22.20
C GLY A 228 1.78 12.94 21.12
N GLY A 229 2.80 13.56 20.50
CA GLY A 229 2.63 14.50 19.39
C GLY A 229 1.97 13.87 18.16
N THR A 230 2.40 12.67 17.80
CA THR A 230 1.82 11.91 16.68
C THR A 230 0.35 11.55 16.97
N MET A 231 0.03 11.07 18.17
CA MET A 231 -1.33 10.74 18.56
C MET A 231 -2.25 11.97 18.59
N TRP A 232 -1.75 13.10 19.09
CA TRP A 232 -2.49 14.35 19.08
C TRP A 232 -2.79 14.85 17.65
N PHE A 233 -1.80 14.77 16.77
CA PHE A 233 -2.00 15.10 15.35
C PHE A 233 -3.04 14.20 14.70
N LEU A 234 -2.89 12.89 14.86
CA LEU A 234 -3.78 11.89 14.25
C LEU A 234 -5.20 12.00 14.80
N GLY A 235 -5.37 12.31 16.09
CA GLY A 235 -6.68 12.57 16.68
C GLY A 235 -7.42 13.77 16.08
N LYS A 236 -6.73 14.66 15.36
CA LYS A 236 -7.36 15.75 14.61
C LYS A 236 -7.73 15.36 13.18
N VAL A 237 -7.02 14.39 12.63
CA VAL A 237 -7.18 13.97 11.24
C VAL A 237 -8.15 12.79 11.14
N PHE A 238 -8.07 11.82 12.04
CA PHE A 238 -9.02 10.71 12.08
C PHE A 238 -10.35 11.13 12.72
N THR A 239 -11.45 10.74 12.09
CA THR A 239 -12.81 11.00 12.59
C THR A 239 -13.31 9.96 13.59
N THR A 240 -12.59 8.84 13.72
CA THR A 240 -12.95 7.76 14.63
C THR A 240 -12.49 8.07 16.06
N PRO A 241 -13.32 7.82 17.10
CA PRO A 241 -12.93 8.05 18.49
C PRO A 241 -11.87 7.07 19.00
N GLU A 242 -11.59 6.01 18.25
CA GLU A 242 -10.58 5.02 18.64
C GLU A 242 -9.18 5.52 18.34
N VAL A 243 -8.33 5.51 19.36
CA VAL A 243 -6.89 5.79 19.18
C VAL A 243 -6.25 4.59 18.51
N LYS A 244 -5.75 4.80 17.30
CA LYS A 244 -5.05 3.73 16.56
C LYS A 244 -3.70 3.44 17.22
N ARG A 245 -3.39 2.15 17.37
CA ARG A 245 -2.07 1.73 17.85
C ARG A 245 -1.00 2.16 16.85
N SER A 246 0.07 2.76 17.34
CA SER A 246 1.28 3.02 16.57
C SER A 246 2.35 2.00 16.95
N TYR A 247 2.85 1.28 15.96
CA TYR A 247 3.99 0.38 16.11
C TYR A 247 5.27 1.19 16.04
N MET A 248 6.16 1.01 17.02
CA MET A 248 7.38 1.81 17.14
C MET A 248 8.61 0.93 17.07
N SER A 249 9.43 1.11 16.03
CA SER A 249 10.72 0.43 15.91
C SER A 249 11.58 1.10 14.83
N SER A 250 12.70 0.49 14.53
CA SER A 250 13.51 0.78 13.35
C SER A 250 13.55 -0.45 12.47
N PHE A 251 12.83 -0.40 11.36
CA PHE A 251 12.71 -1.50 10.42
C PHE A 251 13.85 -1.44 9.39
N TRP A 252 15.00 -1.92 9.79
CA TRP A 252 16.20 -2.02 8.96
C TRP A 252 17.06 -3.21 9.40
N ASP A 253 18.06 -3.54 8.60
CA ASP A 253 18.96 -4.67 8.77
C ASP A 253 20.12 -4.43 9.77
N LYS A 254 20.23 -3.22 10.33
CA LYS A 254 21.29 -2.88 11.29
C LYS A 254 20.84 -3.12 12.74
N PRO A 255 21.79 -3.35 13.67
CA PRO A 255 21.49 -3.41 15.10
C PRO A 255 20.81 -2.13 15.59
N LEU A 256 19.90 -2.26 16.54
CA LEU A 256 19.24 -1.12 17.19
C LEU A 256 20.27 -0.34 18.03
N LYS A 257 20.16 0.97 18.01
CA LYS A 257 21.14 1.85 18.70
C LYS A 257 20.81 2.05 20.17
N ASN A 258 19.54 1.98 20.55
CA ASN A 258 19.10 2.17 21.92
C ASN A 258 18.96 0.83 22.64
N PRO A 259 19.90 0.45 23.54
CA PRO A 259 19.83 -0.82 24.25
C PRO A 259 18.73 -0.87 25.32
N GLU A 260 18.26 0.27 25.83
CA GLU A 260 17.19 0.31 26.85
C GLU A 260 15.86 -0.17 26.32
N LEU A 261 15.60 0.09 25.05
CA LEU A 261 14.35 -0.25 24.35
C LEU A 261 14.49 -1.39 23.37
N GLU A 262 15.67 -2.03 23.32
CA GLU A 262 15.97 -3.06 22.33
C GLU A 262 14.96 -4.21 22.38
N ARG A 263 14.61 -4.69 23.57
CA ARG A 263 13.63 -5.76 23.73
C ARG A 263 12.25 -5.35 23.18
N PHE A 264 11.76 -4.19 23.58
CA PHE A 264 10.46 -3.68 23.11
C PHE A 264 10.43 -3.50 21.59
N MET A 265 11.46 -2.85 21.04
CA MET A 265 11.54 -2.62 19.59
C MET A 265 11.70 -3.93 18.81
N THR A 266 12.34 -4.94 19.39
CA THR A 266 12.46 -6.27 18.78
C THR A 266 11.12 -6.99 18.78
N GLU A 267 10.34 -6.91 19.87
CA GLU A 267 8.98 -7.45 19.95
C GLU A 267 8.03 -6.78 18.93
N GLU A 268 8.17 -5.47 18.71
CA GLU A 268 7.39 -4.74 17.69
C GLU A 268 7.77 -5.09 16.24
N ARG A 269 8.95 -5.66 16.03
CA ARG A 269 9.44 -6.10 14.70
C ARG A 269 8.95 -7.51 14.31
N GLN A 270 8.46 -8.29 15.26
CA GLN A 270 7.89 -9.63 15.05
C GLN A 270 6.42 -9.58 14.66
#